data_544899384b3588c40aee91bdca249f3c
#
_entry.id   544899384b3588c40aee91bdca249f3c
#
_cell.length_a   1.000
_cell.length_b   1.000
_cell.length_c   1.000
_cell.angle_alpha   90.00
_cell.angle_beta   90.00
_cell.angle_gamma   90.00
#
_symmetry.space_group_name_H-M   'P 1'
#
loop_
_entity.id
_entity.type
_entity.pdbx_description
1 polymer ?
#
loop_
_entity_poly.entity_id
_entity_poly.type
_entity_poly.pdbx_seq_one_letter_code
_entity_poly.pdbx_strand_id
1 'polypeptide(L)'
;MKISVIVPVYNRLEHLRALFLCLLRQKKQADELIITDDGSSQKVLDFIGDLIPKAQFKVKHIYQEDKGFRKTRALNNAVRNSTGDLLIFCDQDLIFGEEYIETIANNIKNNIFLMGRAHHTTEDEKNIILSDIENINSYNEIIKKLPAKYIETIDKMLKEDRKRRIIKTFKLAKRGIRLVGMSYALMREAYLKVNGYDENYVGWGQEDDDFGNRLTVAGINGKELITQNIQLHLWHYSDPTKIHSANEEYYYKRKEKIFSKKDFFCKKGYETSKDRDDVTIKILN
;
A
#
# COMPACT_ATOMS: atom_id res chain seq x y z
N MET A 1 -7.10 -14.28 13.23
CA MET A 1 -6.06 -13.59 12.40
C MET A 1 -6.22 -12.11 12.63
N LYS A 2 -5.23 -11.47 13.22
CA LYS A 2 -5.20 -10.02 13.44
C LYS A 2 -4.79 -9.30 12.14
N ILE A 3 -5.33 -8.11 11.94
CA ILE A 3 -5.14 -7.33 10.71
C ILE A 3 -4.54 -5.97 11.05
N SER A 4 -3.37 -5.66 10.48
CA SER A 4 -2.79 -4.31 10.52
C SER A 4 -2.92 -3.66 9.14
N VAL A 5 -3.56 -2.49 9.09
CA VAL A 5 -3.51 -1.62 7.91
C VAL A 5 -2.34 -0.65 8.09
N ILE A 6 -1.47 -0.56 7.10
CA ILE A 6 -0.25 0.24 7.12
C ILE A 6 -0.35 1.29 6.01
N VAL A 7 -0.25 2.55 6.41
CA VAL A 7 -0.39 3.70 5.51
C VAL A 7 0.85 4.58 5.61
N PRO A 8 1.73 4.56 4.59
CA PRO A 8 2.81 5.51 4.49
C PRO A 8 2.27 6.89 4.16
N VAL A 9 2.77 7.90 4.86
CA VAL A 9 2.29 9.29 4.79
C VAL A 9 3.46 10.24 4.58
N TYR A 10 3.26 11.21 3.70
CA TYR A 10 4.11 12.40 3.59
C TYR A 10 3.28 13.57 3.09
N ASN A 11 2.93 14.51 3.98
CA ASN A 11 2.05 15.64 3.70
C ASN A 11 0.70 15.20 3.06
N ARG A 12 -0.05 16.09 2.41
CA ARG A 12 -1.34 15.78 1.73
C ARG A 12 -2.33 15.04 2.65
N LEU A 13 -2.47 15.50 3.89
CA LEU A 13 -3.22 14.79 4.94
C LEU A 13 -4.74 14.83 4.75
N GLU A 14 -5.26 15.67 3.84
CA GLU A 14 -6.65 15.59 3.36
C GLU A 14 -6.94 14.24 2.67
N HIS A 15 -5.95 13.67 1.98
CA HIS A 15 -6.08 12.32 1.39
C HIS A 15 -6.11 11.25 2.49
N LEU A 16 -5.25 11.37 3.51
CA LEU A 16 -5.28 10.48 4.68
C LEU A 16 -6.64 10.55 5.39
N ARG A 17 -7.24 11.74 5.53
CA ARG A 17 -8.59 11.90 6.11
C ARG A 17 -9.63 11.12 5.31
N ALA A 18 -9.59 11.23 3.99
CA ALA A 18 -10.51 10.51 3.11
C ALA A 18 -10.33 8.98 3.22
N LEU A 19 -9.09 8.49 3.25
CA LEU A 19 -8.79 7.09 3.48
C LEU A 19 -9.28 6.63 4.87
N PHE A 20 -9.08 7.43 5.91
CA PHE A 20 -9.53 7.11 7.27
C PHE A 20 -11.05 6.95 7.33
N LEU A 21 -11.81 7.80 6.64
CA LEU A 21 -13.27 7.66 6.51
C LEU A 21 -13.67 6.35 5.82
N CYS A 22 -12.92 5.90 4.82
CA CYS A 22 -13.14 4.58 4.21
C CYS A 22 -12.86 3.43 5.20
N LEU A 23 -11.86 3.57 6.07
CA LEU A 23 -11.57 2.57 7.11
C LEU A 23 -12.66 2.51 8.17
N LEU A 24 -13.23 3.64 8.59
CA LEU A 24 -14.35 3.67 9.53
C LEU A 24 -15.60 2.94 9.00
N ARG A 25 -15.78 2.93 7.67
CA ARG A 25 -16.94 2.32 6.99
C ARG A 25 -16.75 0.84 6.63
N GLN A 26 -15.61 0.23 6.96
CA GLN A 26 -15.36 -1.17 6.60
C GLN A 26 -16.34 -2.11 7.30
N LYS A 27 -16.93 -3.06 6.55
CA LYS A 27 -17.77 -4.13 7.10
C LYS A 27 -16.96 -5.04 8.02
N LYS A 28 -15.73 -5.38 7.63
CA LYS A 28 -14.76 -6.04 8.48
C LYS A 28 -13.73 -5.02 8.94
N GLN A 29 -13.68 -4.75 10.23
CA GLN A 29 -12.71 -3.82 10.80
C GLN A 29 -11.30 -4.43 10.85
N ALA A 30 -10.28 -3.60 10.72
CA ALA A 30 -8.92 -3.95 11.10
C ALA A 30 -8.79 -4.01 12.63
N ASP A 31 -7.73 -4.61 13.16
CA ASP A 31 -7.38 -4.52 14.58
C ASP A 31 -6.61 -3.24 14.88
N GLU A 32 -5.83 -2.75 13.90
CA GLU A 32 -5.07 -1.52 14.03
C GLU A 32 -4.79 -0.85 12.69
N LEU A 33 -4.66 0.48 12.72
CA LEU A 33 -4.13 1.34 11.69
C LEU A 33 -2.76 1.86 12.13
N ILE A 34 -1.75 1.66 11.30
CA ILE A 34 -0.41 2.21 11.48
C ILE A 34 -0.18 3.30 10.43
N ILE A 35 -0.22 4.54 10.87
CA ILE A 35 0.16 5.70 10.06
C ILE A 35 1.67 5.84 10.20
N THR A 36 2.42 5.60 9.13
CA THR A 36 3.88 5.73 9.14
C THR A 36 4.29 6.94 8.32
N ASP A 37 4.75 7.97 9.03
CA ASP A 37 4.97 9.31 8.54
C ASP A 37 6.46 9.56 8.27
N ASP A 38 6.79 9.80 7.01
CA ASP A 38 8.17 10.03 6.53
C ASP A 38 8.59 11.51 6.63
N GLY A 39 8.15 12.17 7.71
CA GLY A 39 8.58 13.53 8.03
C GLY A 39 7.64 14.63 7.52
N SER A 40 6.33 14.43 7.57
CA SER A 40 5.37 15.48 7.18
C SER A 40 5.57 16.75 7.97
N SER A 41 5.47 17.90 7.31
CA SER A 41 5.40 19.22 7.93
C SER A 41 4.01 19.51 8.51
N GLN A 42 2.97 18.85 8.00
CA GLN A 42 1.59 18.92 8.48
C GLN A 42 1.41 17.98 9.68
N LYS A 43 0.56 18.37 10.63
CA LYS A 43 0.26 17.53 11.80
C LYS A 43 -0.91 16.60 11.51
N VAL A 44 -0.70 15.29 11.62
CA VAL A 44 -1.73 14.27 11.39
C VAL A 44 -3.01 14.52 12.17
N LEU A 45 -2.90 14.94 13.45
CA LEU A 45 -4.06 15.20 14.30
C LEU A 45 -4.91 16.39 13.86
N ASP A 46 -4.36 17.35 13.12
CA ASP A 46 -5.14 18.48 12.59
C ASP A 46 -6.15 18.01 11.51
N PHE A 47 -5.91 16.84 10.91
CA PHE A 47 -6.74 16.29 9.82
C PHE A 47 -7.65 15.14 10.25
N ILE A 48 -7.22 14.31 11.21
CA ILE A 48 -7.98 13.11 11.61
C ILE A 48 -8.33 13.07 13.10
N GLY A 49 -7.95 14.08 13.89
CA GLY A 49 -8.15 14.09 15.35
C GLY A 49 -9.60 13.90 15.77
N ASP A 50 -10.55 14.51 15.04
CA ASP A 50 -12.00 14.38 15.25
C ASP A 50 -12.57 13.01 14.86
N LEU A 51 -11.84 12.25 14.05
CA LEU A 51 -12.22 10.90 13.60
C LEU A 51 -11.67 9.80 14.52
N ILE A 52 -10.60 10.04 15.25
CA ILE A 52 -9.96 9.06 16.13
C ILE A 52 -10.95 8.45 17.14
N PRO A 53 -11.81 9.24 17.83
CA PRO A 53 -12.79 8.66 18.77
C PRO A 53 -13.85 7.76 18.11
N LYS A 54 -14.03 7.83 16.79
CA LYS A 54 -14.96 7.00 16.03
C LYS A 54 -14.37 5.66 15.62
N ALA A 55 -13.05 5.50 15.73
CA ALA A 55 -12.36 4.28 15.30
C ALA A 55 -12.60 3.12 16.28
N GLN A 56 -12.98 1.96 15.74
CA GLN A 56 -13.09 0.70 16.49
C GLN A 56 -11.78 -0.11 16.46
N PHE A 57 -10.73 0.44 15.87
CA PHE A 57 -9.39 -0.13 15.75
C PHE A 57 -8.38 0.80 16.41
N LYS A 58 -7.26 0.24 16.86
CA LYS A 58 -6.16 1.04 17.41
C LYS A 58 -5.52 1.88 16.32
N VAL A 59 -5.21 3.14 16.63
CA VAL A 59 -4.51 4.05 15.71
C VAL A 59 -3.15 4.39 16.28
N LYS A 60 -2.10 4.07 15.56
CA LYS A 60 -0.72 4.41 15.90
C LYS A 60 -0.14 5.34 14.84
N HIS A 61 0.51 6.39 15.26
CA HIS A 61 1.29 7.31 14.43
C HIS A 61 2.78 7.08 14.71
N ILE A 62 3.51 6.69 13.70
CA ILE A 62 4.95 6.44 13.73
C ILE A 62 5.59 7.50 12.85
N TYR A 63 6.27 8.43 13.47
CA TYR A 63 6.93 9.55 12.79
C TYR A 63 8.43 9.32 12.74
N GLN A 64 9.04 9.56 11.59
CA GLN A 64 10.47 9.71 11.43
C GLN A 64 10.79 11.09 10.85
N GLU A 65 11.94 11.64 11.21
CA GLU A 65 12.39 12.96 10.75
C GLU A 65 12.51 12.99 9.22
N ASP A 66 12.17 14.13 8.59
CA ASP A 66 12.34 14.33 7.14
C ASP A 66 13.85 14.39 6.79
N LYS A 67 14.31 13.35 6.14
CA LYS A 67 15.66 13.27 5.54
C LYS A 67 15.56 12.83 4.08
N GLY A 68 14.55 13.36 3.37
CA GLY A 68 14.18 12.97 2.03
C GLY A 68 13.35 11.68 1.98
N PHE A 69 13.00 11.23 0.81
CA PHE A 69 12.11 10.09 0.60
C PHE A 69 12.71 8.78 1.12
N ARG A 70 12.21 8.27 2.26
CA ARG A 70 12.65 7.03 2.91
C ARG A 70 11.48 6.09 3.21
N LYS A 71 10.55 5.97 2.27
CA LYS A 71 9.36 5.11 2.38
C LYS A 71 9.70 3.68 2.84
N THR A 72 10.78 3.10 2.34
CA THR A 72 11.21 1.73 2.72
C THR A 72 11.47 1.58 4.21
N ARG A 73 12.13 2.55 4.80
CA ARG A 73 12.41 2.62 6.24
C ARG A 73 11.13 2.85 7.04
N ALA A 74 10.27 3.77 6.60
CA ALA A 74 8.99 4.05 7.21
C ALA A 74 8.11 2.77 7.26
N LEU A 75 8.03 2.03 6.15
CA LEU A 75 7.28 0.77 6.08
C LEU A 75 7.84 -0.31 7.01
N ASN A 76 9.18 -0.46 7.10
CA ASN A 76 9.80 -1.38 8.05
C ASN A 76 9.49 -0.97 9.51
N ASN A 77 9.54 0.33 9.83
CA ASN A 77 9.19 0.85 11.16
C ASN A 77 7.72 0.58 11.50
N ALA A 78 6.82 0.74 10.51
CA ALA A 78 5.42 0.39 10.68
C ALA A 78 5.23 -1.09 11.04
N VAL A 79 5.86 -2.00 10.30
CA VAL A 79 5.74 -3.44 10.57
C VAL A 79 6.34 -3.82 11.93
N ARG A 80 7.46 -3.20 12.36
CA ARG A 80 8.05 -3.40 13.70
C ARG A 80 7.08 -3.06 14.82
N ASN A 81 6.22 -2.08 14.61
CA ASN A 81 5.29 -1.54 15.60
C ASN A 81 3.84 -2.04 15.40
N SER A 82 3.63 -2.95 14.48
CA SER A 82 2.33 -3.57 14.22
C SER A 82 2.25 -4.97 14.82
N THR A 83 1.04 -5.47 15.06
CA THR A 83 0.77 -6.77 15.71
C THR A 83 -0.02 -7.75 14.84
N GLY A 84 -0.49 -7.31 13.67
CA GLY A 84 -1.32 -8.13 12.79
C GLY A 84 -0.57 -9.28 12.14
N ASP A 85 -1.23 -10.42 11.97
CA ASP A 85 -0.77 -11.55 11.19
C ASP A 85 -0.86 -11.24 9.68
N LEU A 86 -1.92 -10.53 9.30
CA LEU A 86 -2.15 -10.00 7.97
C LEU A 86 -1.75 -8.53 7.92
N LEU A 87 -0.86 -8.19 7.01
CA LEU A 87 -0.42 -6.83 6.74
C LEU A 87 -1.07 -6.34 5.44
N ILE A 88 -1.82 -5.25 5.51
CA ILE A 88 -2.44 -4.57 4.37
C ILE A 88 -1.74 -3.23 4.21
N PHE A 89 -1.09 -3.03 3.09
CA PHE A 89 -0.42 -1.78 2.74
C PHE A 89 -1.26 -1.02 1.74
N CYS A 90 -1.51 0.25 2.00
CA CYS A 90 -2.19 1.14 1.06
C CYS A 90 -1.60 2.55 1.16
N ASP A 91 -1.36 3.17 0.01
CA ASP A 91 -0.93 4.56 -0.03
C ASP A 91 -2.04 5.48 0.50
N GLN A 92 -1.65 6.62 1.10
CA GLN A 92 -2.57 7.55 1.77
C GLN A 92 -3.66 8.15 0.88
N ASP A 93 -3.46 8.09 -0.43
CA ASP A 93 -4.32 8.67 -1.46
C ASP A 93 -5.29 7.66 -2.11
N LEU A 94 -5.52 6.54 -1.43
CA LEU A 94 -6.48 5.54 -1.87
C LEU A 94 -7.85 5.69 -1.20
N ILE A 95 -8.89 5.55 -2.03
CA ILE A 95 -10.29 5.42 -1.61
C ILE A 95 -10.78 4.04 -2.02
N PHE A 96 -11.50 3.36 -1.14
CA PHE A 96 -11.99 2.00 -1.38
C PHE A 96 -13.33 1.74 -0.70
N GLY A 97 -14.03 0.71 -1.19
CA GLY A 97 -15.34 0.31 -0.70
C GLY A 97 -15.31 -0.40 0.65
N GLU A 98 -16.50 -0.58 1.21
CA GLU A 98 -16.73 -1.10 2.56
C GLU A 98 -16.30 -2.57 2.72
N GLU A 99 -16.08 -3.29 1.62
CA GLU A 99 -15.70 -4.71 1.61
C GLU A 99 -14.19 -4.93 1.36
N TYR A 100 -13.39 -3.85 1.36
CA TYR A 100 -11.97 -3.93 1.00
C TYR A 100 -11.18 -4.88 1.90
N ILE A 101 -11.25 -4.69 3.22
CA ILE A 101 -10.53 -5.52 4.21
C ILE A 101 -11.09 -6.95 4.20
N GLU A 102 -12.41 -7.12 4.16
CA GLU A 102 -13.05 -8.44 4.11
C GLU A 102 -12.63 -9.24 2.87
N THR A 103 -12.63 -8.59 1.71
CA THR A 103 -12.22 -9.21 0.45
C THR A 103 -10.77 -9.68 0.49
N ILE A 104 -9.87 -8.88 1.05
CA ILE A 104 -8.47 -9.26 1.24
C ILE A 104 -8.38 -10.45 2.21
N ALA A 105 -9.01 -10.36 3.38
CA ALA A 105 -8.96 -11.39 4.42
C ALA A 105 -9.48 -12.75 3.93
N ASN A 106 -10.49 -12.77 3.06
CA ASN A 106 -11.07 -13.99 2.50
C ASN A 106 -10.23 -14.60 1.37
N ASN A 107 -9.32 -13.84 0.76
CA ASN A 107 -8.53 -14.30 -0.40
C ASN A 107 -7.05 -14.53 -0.10
N ILE A 108 -6.53 -14.07 1.04
CA ILE A 108 -5.12 -14.21 1.40
C ILE A 108 -4.76 -15.67 1.72
N LYS A 109 -3.52 -16.05 1.40
CA LYS A 109 -2.90 -17.34 1.75
C LYS A 109 -1.42 -17.12 2.07
N ASN A 110 -0.82 -18.01 2.83
CA ASN A 110 0.57 -17.87 3.31
C ASN A 110 1.61 -17.73 2.18
N ASN A 111 1.34 -18.31 1.02
CA ASN A 111 2.28 -18.34 -0.11
C ASN A 111 1.93 -17.35 -1.23
N ILE A 112 1.07 -16.37 -0.95
CA ILE A 112 0.72 -15.34 -1.92
C ILE A 112 0.79 -13.95 -1.29
N PHE A 113 1.05 -12.94 -2.13
CA PHE A 113 0.67 -11.57 -1.86
C PHE A 113 -0.48 -11.16 -2.80
N LEU A 114 -1.41 -10.39 -2.29
CA LEU A 114 -2.54 -9.85 -3.05
C LEU A 114 -2.19 -8.44 -3.54
N MET A 115 -2.49 -8.16 -4.79
CA MET A 115 -2.32 -6.86 -5.42
C MET A 115 -3.67 -6.21 -5.70
N GLY A 116 -3.88 -5.01 -5.18
CA GLY A 116 -4.99 -4.14 -5.57
C GLY A 116 -4.75 -3.43 -6.90
N ARG A 117 -5.82 -2.90 -7.46
CA ARG A 117 -5.82 -2.03 -8.63
C ARG A 117 -6.64 -0.78 -8.32
N ALA A 118 -6.26 0.35 -8.90
CA ALA A 118 -7.01 1.59 -8.76
C ALA A 118 -7.24 2.28 -10.10
N HIS A 119 -8.34 3.00 -10.18
CA HIS A 119 -8.57 4.04 -11.18
C HIS A 119 -7.89 5.32 -10.71
N HIS A 120 -7.04 5.91 -11.54
CA HIS A 120 -6.41 7.19 -11.24
C HIS A 120 -7.40 8.31 -11.57
N THR A 121 -7.80 9.06 -10.58
CA THR A 121 -8.72 10.18 -10.75
C THR A 121 -8.04 11.36 -11.42
N THR A 122 -8.84 12.21 -12.06
CA THR A 122 -8.43 13.55 -12.43
C THR A 122 -8.47 14.48 -11.21
N GLU A 123 -7.96 15.71 -11.35
CA GLU A 123 -8.04 16.72 -10.29
C GLU A 123 -9.49 17.08 -9.95
N ASP A 124 -10.35 17.23 -10.96
CA ASP A 124 -11.77 17.52 -10.78
C ASP A 124 -12.48 16.38 -10.04
N GLU A 125 -12.23 15.12 -10.44
CA GLU A 125 -12.78 13.95 -9.76
C GLU A 125 -12.34 13.90 -8.30
N LYS A 126 -11.06 14.16 -8.00
CA LYS A 126 -10.55 14.25 -6.62
C LYS A 126 -11.29 15.33 -5.83
N ASN A 127 -11.48 16.52 -6.39
CA ASN A 127 -12.15 17.62 -5.71
C ASN A 127 -13.59 17.28 -5.37
N ILE A 128 -14.33 16.65 -6.30
CA ILE A 128 -15.69 16.14 -6.06
C ILE A 128 -15.70 15.11 -4.92
N ILE A 129 -14.77 14.16 -4.95
CA ILE A 129 -14.67 13.12 -3.92
C ILE A 129 -14.41 13.75 -2.54
N LEU A 130 -13.40 14.62 -2.44
CA LEU A 130 -13.02 15.23 -1.15
C LEU A 130 -14.10 16.13 -0.57
N SER A 131 -14.86 16.85 -1.41
CA SER A 131 -15.98 17.68 -0.94
C SER A 131 -17.14 16.86 -0.35
N ASP A 132 -17.35 15.67 -0.85
CA ASP A 132 -18.53 14.88 -0.55
C ASP A 132 -18.29 13.72 0.42
N ILE A 133 -17.03 13.24 0.54
CA ILE A 133 -16.71 11.98 1.23
C ILE A 133 -17.18 11.92 2.69
N GLU A 134 -17.32 13.04 3.35
CA GLU A 134 -17.82 13.10 4.73
C GLU A 134 -19.33 12.86 4.80
N ASN A 135 -20.07 13.28 3.77
CA ASN A 135 -21.53 13.32 3.74
C ASN A 135 -22.18 12.12 3.02
N ILE A 136 -21.37 11.28 2.36
CA ILE A 136 -21.89 10.09 1.68
C ILE A 136 -21.87 8.87 2.60
N ASN A 137 -22.85 7.99 2.40
CA ASN A 137 -23.00 6.80 3.23
C ASN A 137 -22.29 5.57 2.69
N SER A 138 -21.94 5.57 1.39
CA SER A 138 -21.31 4.40 0.76
C SER A 138 -20.36 4.78 -0.38
N TYR A 139 -19.40 3.90 -0.64
CA TYR A 139 -18.48 3.99 -1.77
C TYR A 139 -19.23 4.02 -3.12
N ASN A 140 -20.35 3.33 -3.23
CA ASN A 140 -21.17 3.33 -4.44
C ASN A 140 -21.73 4.72 -4.77
N GLU A 141 -21.98 5.57 -3.80
CA GLU A 141 -22.40 6.96 -4.03
C GLU A 141 -21.27 7.80 -4.63
N ILE A 142 -20.02 7.55 -4.24
CA ILE A 142 -18.85 8.16 -4.87
C ILE A 142 -18.78 7.74 -6.34
N ILE A 143 -18.85 6.42 -6.59
CA ILE A 143 -18.73 5.87 -7.94
C ILE A 143 -19.77 6.43 -8.90
N LYS A 144 -21.02 6.61 -8.44
CA LYS A 144 -22.11 7.17 -9.26
C LYS A 144 -21.84 8.61 -9.74
N LYS A 145 -20.99 9.34 -9.05
CA LYS A 145 -20.59 10.72 -9.40
C LYS A 145 -19.42 10.77 -10.36
N LEU A 146 -18.74 9.65 -10.60
CA LEU A 146 -17.61 9.58 -11.52
C LEU A 146 -18.11 9.42 -12.97
N PRO A 147 -17.34 9.93 -13.95
CA PRO A 147 -17.69 9.79 -15.36
C PRO A 147 -17.68 8.32 -15.82
N ALA A 148 -18.37 8.04 -16.92
CA ALA A 148 -18.45 6.69 -17.52
C ALA A 148 -17.09 6.03 -17.78
N LYS A 149 -16.04 6.82 -17.95
CA LYS A 149 -14.65 6.36 -18.11
C LYS A 149 -14.17 5.46 -16.95
N TYR A 150 -14.70 5.66 -15.74
CA TYR A 150 -14.39 4.77 -14.60
C TYR A 150 -14.85 3.33 -14.89
N ILE A 151 -16.08 3.15 -15.40
CA ILE A 151 -16.63 1.83 -15.73
C ILE A 151 -15.82 1.17 -16.83
N GLU A 152 -15.44 1.92 -17.88
CA GLU A 152 -14.58 1.42 -18.95
C GLU A 152 -13.22 0.96 -18.42
N THR A 153 -12.65 1.68 -17.46
CA THR A 153 -11.38 1.32 -16.80
C THR A 153 -11.50 0.00 -16.05
N ILE A 154 -12.58 -0.21 -15.30
CA ILE A 154 -12.85 -1.48 -14.60
C ILE A 154 -12.95 -2.62 -15.60
N ASP A 155 -13.77 -2.47 -16.63
CA ASP A 155 -13.98 -3.51 -17.65
C ASP A 155 -12.67 -3.89 -18.35
N LYS A 156 -11.83 -2.91 -18.67
CA LYS A 156 -10.52 -3.14 -19.25
C LYS A 156 -9.64 -3.96 -18.31
N MET A 157 -9.56 -3.58 -17.03
CA MET A 157 -8.75 -4.28 -16.02
C MET A 157 -9.23 -5.72 -15.82
N LEU A 158 -10.56 -5.96 -15.76
CA LEU A 158 -11.13 -7.30 -15.64
C LEU A 158 -10.82 -8.18 -16.85
N LYS A 159 -10.88 -7.62 -18.07
CA LYS A 159 -10.50 -8.33 -19.30
C LYS A 159 -9.02 -8.69 -19.31
N GLU A 160 -8.14 -7.76 -18.91
CA GLU A 160 -6.70 -8.00 -18.80
C GLU A 160 -6.38 -9.08 -17.76
N ASP A 161 -7.02 -9.05 -16.59
CA ASP A 161 -6.84 -10.08 -15.55
C ASP A 161 -7.26 -11.46 -16.06
N ARG A 162 -8.41 -11.54 -16.73
CA ARG A 162 -8.87 -12.81 -17.33
C ARG A 162 -7.84 -13.35 -18.34
N LYS A 163 -7.31 -12.47 -19.22
CA LYS A 163 -6.27 -12.84 -20.19
C LYS A 163 -5.00 -13.35 -19.49
N ARG A 164 -4.52 -12.63 -18.47
CA ARG A 164 -3.33 -13.03 -17.70
C ARG A 164 -3.51 -14.37 -16.99
N ARG A 165 -4.69 -14.63 -16.42
CA ARG A 165 -5.01 -15.91 -15.78
C ARG A 165 -4.94 -17.06 -16.76
N ILE A 166 -5.48 -16.90 -17.97
CA ILE A 166 -5.41 -17.89 -19.05
C ILE A 166 -3.94 -18.17 -19.42
N ILE A 167 -3.16 -17.12 -19.70
CA ILE A 167 -1.73 -17.24 -20.06
C ILE A 167 -0.94 -17.98 -18.97
N LYS A 168 -1.23 -17.67 -17.69
CA LYS A 168 -0.58 -18.33 -16.54
C LYS A 168 -0.96 -19.81 -16.44
N THR A 169 -2.23 -20.14 -16.68
CA THR A 169 -2.71 -21.54 -16.67
C THR A 169 -1.96 -22.40 -17.66
N PHE A 170 -1.65 -21.87 -18.84
CA PHE A 170 -0.86 -22.55 -19.86
C PHE A 170 0.67 -22.44 -19.67
N LYS A 171 1.15 -21.90 -18.51
CA LYS A 171 2.58 -21.73 -18.19
C LYS A 171 3.37 -20.89 -19.21
N LEU A 172 2.70 -20.08 -20.00
CA LEU A 172 3.31 -19.22 -21.02
C LEU A 172 3.92 -17.92 -20.45
N ALA A 173 3.60 -17.59 -19.19
CA ALA A 173 4.17 -16.43 -18.51
C ALA A 173 5.37 -16.86 -17.65
N LYS A 174 6.56 -16.33 -17.99
CA LYS A 174 7.81 -16.54 -17.24
C LYS A 174 7.87 -15.74 -15.91
N ARG A 175 6.99 -14.75 -15.71
CA ARG A 175 6.97 -13.86 -14.53
C ARG A 175 5.61 -13.92 -13.84
N GLY A 176 5.63 -13.91 -12.52
CA GLY A 176 4.45 -13.65 -11.70
C GLY A 176 3.99 -12.19 -11.80
N ILE A 177 2.91 -11.87 -11.08
CA ILE A 177 2.39 -10.50 -10.97
C ILE A 177 3.45 -9.63 -10.29
N ARG A 178 3.74 -8.47 -10.89
CA ARG A 178 4.65 -7.48 -10.34
C ARG A 178 3.97 -6.79 -9.16
N LEU A 179 4.68 -6.65 -8.04
CA LEU A 179 4.21 -5.84 -6.93
C LEU A 179 4.33 -4.36 -7.28
N VAL A 180 3.26 -3.61 -7.02
CA VAL A 180 3.19 -2.15 -7.10
C VAL A 180 2.75 -1.65 -5.74
N GLY A 181 3.48 -0.72 -5.14
CA GLY A 181 3.34 -0.34 -3.74
C GLY A 181 2.06 0.37 -3.34
N MET A 182 1.22 0.72 -4.31
CA MET A 182 -0.02 1.46 -4.08
C MET A 182 -1.00 0.72 -3.14
N SER A 183 -1.24 -0.58 -3.40
CA SER A 183 -2.17 -1.40 -2.61
C SER A 183 -1.79 -2.86 -2.72
N TYR A 184 -1.40 -3.46 -1.61
CA TYR A 184 -1.10 -4.89 -1.55
C TYR A 184 -1.25 -5.42 -0.12
N ALA A 185 -1.39 -6.74 0.00
CA ALA A 185 -1.49 -7.42 1.28
C ALA A 185 -0.72 -8.74 1.25
N LEU A 186 -0.13 -9.10 2.39
CA LEU A 186 0.57 -10.37 2.58
C LEU A 186 0.57 -10.77 4.06
N MET A 187 0.82 -12.05 4.32
CA MET A 187 1.02 -12.52 5.68
C MET A 187 2.33 -11.97 6.24
N ARG A 188 2.36 -11.64 7.54
CA ARG A 188 3.57 -11.14 8.22
C ARG A 188 4.78 -12.06 8.03
N GLU A 189 4.59 -13.37 8.10
CA GLU A 189 5.64 -14.34 7.86
C GLU A 189 6.32 -14.18 6.50
N ALA A 190 5.54 -13.86 5.45
CA ALA A 190 6.06 -13.59 4.12
C ALA A 190 6.93 -12.33 4.08
N TYR A 191 6.53 -11.28 4.82
CA TYR A 191 7.31 -10.05 4.97
C TYR A 191 8.66 -10.32 5.66
N LEU A 192 8.61 -11.04 6.79
CA LEU A 192 9.79 -11.38 7.58
C LEU A 192 10.75 -12.30 6.82
N LYS A 193 10.21 -13.25 6.04
CA LYS A 193 11.00 -14.19 5.25
C LYS A 193 12.00 -13.52 4.31
N VAL A 194 11.67 -12.33 3.80
CA VAL A 194 12.54 -11.57 2.90
C VAL A 194 13.23 -10.38 3.59
N ASN A 195 13.10 -10.28 4.93
CA ASN A 195 13.60 -9.18 5.75
C ASN A 195 12.98 -7.81 5.42
N GLY A 196 11.70 -7.80 5.03
CA GLY A 196 10.98 -6.57 4.73
C GLY A 196 11.52 -5.82 3.50
N TYR A 197 11.36 -4.50 3.50
CA TYR A 197 11.92 -3.62 2.46
C TYR A 197 13.42 -3.44 2.62
N ASP A 198 14.13 -3.30 1.51
CA ASP A 198 15.55 -2.97 1.51
C ASP A 198 15.75 -1.46 1.68
N GLU A 199 16.25 -1.02 2.83
CA GLU A 199 16.44 0.37 3.20
C GLU A 199 17.65 1.04 2.47
N ASN A 200 18.30 0.33 1.56
CA ASN A 200 19.26 0.94 0.64
C ASN A 200 18.57 1.69 -0.52
N TYR A 201 17.25 1.44 -0.73
CA TYR A 201 16.45 2.26 -1.63
C TYR A 201 16.10 3.58 -0.94
N VAL A 202 16.76 4.65 -1.37
CA VAL A 202 16.54 6.02 -0.93
C VAL A 202 16.09 6.85 -2.13
N GLY A 203 15.10 7.70 -1.97
CA GLY A 203 14.43 8.34 -3.10
C GLY A 203 13.39 7.42 -3.75
N TRP A 204 12.71 7.94 -4.75
CA TRP A 204 11.61 7.23 -5.41
C TRP A 204 12.11 6.19 -6.41
N GLY A 205 11.47 5.02 -6.43
CA GLY A 205 11.49 4.05 -7.53
C GLY A 205 12.21 2.76 -7.24
N GLN A 206 11.67 1.68 -7.81
CA GLN A 206 12.11 0.30 -7.84
C GLN A 206 12.08 -0.46 -6.50
N GLU A 207 11.86 0.17 -5.35
CA GLU A 207 11.80 -0.46 -4.03
C GLU A 207 10.70 -1.53 -3.96
N ASP A 208 9.54 -1.23 -4.53
CA ASP A 208 8.38 -2.14 -4.57
C ASP A 208 8.63 -3.33 -5.49
N ASP A 209 9.24 -3.10 -6.66
CA ASP A 209 9.57 -4.18 -7.60
C ASP A 209 10.66 -5.10 -7.03
N ASP A 210 11.66 -4.55 -6.34
CA ASP A 210 12.67 -5.33 -5.61
C ASP A 210 12.00 -6.21 -4.54
N PHE A 211 11.14 -5.64 -3.71
CA PHE A 211 10.41 -6.37 -2.68
C PHE A 211 9.57 -7.51 -3.29
N GLY A 212 8.83 -7.23 -4.36
CA GLY A 212 8.04 -8.23 -5.09
C GLY A 212 8.88 -9.33 -5.73
N ASN A 213 10.07 -9.00 -6.27
CA ASN A 213 11.00 -9.98 -6.83
C ASN A 213 11.54 -10.91 -5.72
N ARG A 214 11.91 -10.35 -4.55
CA ARG A 214 12.38 -11.14 -3.40
C ARG A 214 11.29 -12.06 -2.86
N LEU A 215 10.05 -11.58 -2.72
CA LEU A 215 8.90 -12.40 -2.35
C LEU A 215 8.71 -13.56 -3.34
N THR A 216 8.74 -13.28 -4.65
CA THR A 216 8.54 -14.30 -5.69
C THR A 216 9.62 -15.39 -5.61
N VAL A 217 10.89 -15.03 -5.47
CA VAL A 217 12.00 -15.98 -5.36
C VAL A 217 11.95 -16.76 -4.04
N ALA A 218 11.42 -16.15 -2.97
CA ALA A 218 11.15 -16.82 -1.69
C ALA A 218 9.93 -17.77 -1.73
N GLY A 219 9.23 -17.87 -2.87
CA GLY A 219 8.06 -18.76 -3.06
C GLY A 219 6.72 -18.09 -2.75
N ILE A 220 6.68 -16.78 -2.55
CA ILE A 220 5.45 -15.99 -2.30
C ILE A 220 5.02 -15.37 -3.64
N ASN A 221 3.95 -15.89 -4.23
CA ASN A 221 3.52 -15.47 -5.57
C ASN A 221 2.48 -14.36 -5.54
N GLY A 222 2.56 -13.42 -6.50
CA GLY A 222 1.55 -12.40 -6.66
C GLY A 222 0.23 -12.93 -7.24
N LYS A 223 -0.89 -12.44 -6.70
CA LYS A 223 -2.23 -12.63 -7.24
C LYS A 223 -2.93 -11.28 -7.29
N GLU A 224 -3.42 -10.87 -8.46
CA GLU A 224 -4.26 -9.69 -8.56
C GLU A 224 -5.63 -9.97 -7.92
N LEU A 225 -6.09 -9.01 -7.11
CA LEU A 225 -7.41 -9.00 -6.51
C LEU A 225 -8.19 -7.86 -7.15
N ILE A 226 -8.96 -8.18 -8.21
CA ILE A 226 -9.80 -7.23 -8.92
C ILE A 226 -11.25 -7.54 -8.59
N THR A 227 -11.95 -6.55 -8.10
CA THR A 227 -13.39 -6.58 -7.86
C THR A 227 -14.09 -5.54 -8.74
N GLN A 228 -15.43 -5.58 -8.82
CA GLN A 228 -16.19 -4.57 -9.55
C GLN A 228 -15.98 -3.15 -8.99
N ASN A 229 -15.72 -3.05 -7.69
CA ASN A 229 -15.41 -1.79 -7.02
C ASN A 229 -13.90 -1.71 -6.78
N ILE A 230 -13.14 -1.42 -7.86
CA ILE A 230 -11.70 -1.13 -7.73
C ILE A 230 -11.50 0.15 -6.95
N GLN A 231 -10.30 0.29 -6.38
CA GLN A 231 -9.91 1.48 -5.62
C GLN A 231 -9.83 2.71 -6.52
N LEU A 232 -10.00 3.89 -5.93
CA LEU A 232 -9.69 5.16 -6.57
C LEU A 232 -8.37 5.67 -5.99
N HIS A 233 -7.45 6.06 -6.87
CA HIS A 233 -6.23 6.75 -6.51
C HIS A 233 -6.45 8.25 -6.75
N LEU A 234 -6.55 9.01 -5.67
CA LEU A 234 -6.80 10.45 -5.72
C LEU A 234 -5.65 11.17 -6.43
N TRP A 235 -6.00 12.06 -7.32
CA TRP A 235 -5.04 12.85 -8.07
C TRP A 235 -4.16 13.69 -7.14
N HIS A 236 -2.89 13.75 -7.47
CA HIS A 236 -1.91 14.64 -6.86
C HIS A 236 -0.81 14.96 -7.85
N TYR A 237 -0.10 16.07 -7.63
CA TYR A 237 1.08 16.39 -8.42
C TYR A 237 2.12 15.28 -8.32
N SER A 238 2.65 14.87 -9.47
CA SER A 238 3.77 13.92 -9.50
C SER A 238 5.02 14.59 -8.93
N ASP A 239 5.73 13.87 -8.07
CA ASP A 239 7.02 14.32 -7.59
C ASP A 239 8.00 14.45 -8.77
N PRO A 240 8.67 15.62 -8.95
CA PRO A 240 9.63 15.81 -10.02
C PRO A 240 10.79 14.79 -10.01
N THR A 241 11.13 14.22 -8.86
CA THR A 241 12.18 13.19 -8.73
C THR A 241 11.82 11.86 -9.40
N LYS A 242 10.55 11.66 -9.80
CA LYS A 242 10.11 10.46 -10.54
C LYS A 242 10.69 10.33 -11.95
N ILE A 243 11.31 11.39 -12.50
CA ILE A 243 11.84 11.38 -13.87
C ILE A 243 13.11 10.54 -14.00
N HIS A 244 13.98 10.54 -12.98
CA HIS A 244 15.19 9.73 -12.93
C HIS A 244 15.35 9.11 -11.55
N SER A 245 15.17 7.79 -11.45
CA SER A 245 15.39 7.10 -10.19
C SER A 245 16.89 6.92 -9.90
N ALA A 246 17.34 7.47 -8.77
CA ALA A 246 18.69 7.23 -8.27
C ALA A 246 18.97 5.75 -7.94
N ASN A 247 17.91 4.94 -7.85
CA ASN A 247 17.96 3.53 -7.45
C ASN A 247 18.21 2.58 -8.63
N GLU A 248 18.21 3.06 -9.88
CA GLU A 248 18.15 2.20 -11.07
C GLU A 248 19.33 1.22 -11.16
N GLU A 249 20.55 1.73 -11.00
CA GLU A 249 21.76 0.91 -11.04
C GLU A 249 21.78 -0.14 -9.91
N TYR A 250 21.42 0.27 -8.69
CA TYR A 250 21.33 -0.62 -7.54
C TYR A 250 20.27 -1.71 -7.78
N TYR A 251 19.10 -1.33 -8.28
CA TYR A 251 18.01 -2.23 -8.58
C TYR A 251 18.41 -3.33 -9.58
N TYR A 252 19.04 -2.98 -10.71
CA TYR A 252 19.43 -4.00 -11.70
C TYR A 252 20.48 -4.96 -11.15
N LYS A 253 21.46 -4.49 -10.38
CA LYS A 253 22.43 -5.34 -9.68
C LYS A 253 21.76 -6.26 -8.65
N ARG A 254 20.78 -5.75 -7.91
CA ARG A 254 20.00 -6.55 -6.96
C ARG A 254 19.16 -7.59 -7.68
N LYS A 255 18.43 -7.21 -8.70
CA LYS A 255 17.56 -8.09 -9.48
C LYS A 255 18.31 -9.28 -10.07
N GLU A 256 19.49 -9.05 -10.60
CA GLU A 256 20.37 -10.12 -11.07
C GLU A 256 20.67 -11.12 -9.95
N LYS A 257 21.14 -10.65 -8.78
CA LYS A 257 21.47 -11.51 -7.64
C LYS A 257 20.24 -12.25 -7.09
N ILE A 258 19.10 -11.61 -7.02
CA ILE A 258 17.84 -12.20 -6.56
C ILE A 258 17.51 -13.43 -7.41
N PHE A 259 17.53 -13.30 -8.74
CA PHE A 259 17.12 -14.40 -9.63
C PHE A 259 18.22 -15.44 -9.88
N SER A 260 19.50 -15.05 -10.00
CA SER A 260 20.59 -15.98 -10.27
C SER A 260 21.07 -16.76 -9.03
N LYS A 261 21.08 -16.09 -7.85
CA LYS A 261 21.61 -16.65 -6.60
C LYS A 261 20.56 -16.93 -5.55
N LYS A 262 19.28 -16.68 -5.85
CA LYS A 262 18.15 -16.73 -4.89
C LYS A 262 18.40 -15.84 -3.66
N ASP A 263 19.05 -14.68 -3.85
CA ASP A 263 19.39 -13.72 -2.79
C ASP A 263 18.17 -12.85 -2.44
N PHE A 264 17.16 -13.47 -1.80
CA PHE A 264 15.89 -12.80 -1.46
C PHE A 264 15.89 -12.13 -0.07
N PHE A 265 16.85 -12.39 0.79
CA PHE A 265 16.95 -11.74 2.10
C PHE A 265 17.79 -10.46 1.97
N CYS A 266 17.17 -9.28 2.16
CA CYS A 266 17.93 -8.03 2.03
C CYS A 266 18.83 -7.78 3.26
N LYS A 267 20.00 -7.19 3.02
CA LYS A 267 21.02 -6.97 4.07
C LYS A 267 20.66 -5.82 5.01
N LYS A 268 19.96 -4.81 4.55
CA LYS A 268 19.50 -3.67 5.36
C LYS A 268 17.97 -3.61 5.30
N GLY A 269 17.31 -4.32 6.17
CA GLY A 269 15.85 -4.47 6.18
C GLY A 269 15.26 -4.49 7.58
N TYR A 270 14.12 -5.16 7.72
CA TYR A 270 13.32 -5.19 8.95
C TYR A 270 14.13 -5.57 10.22
N GLU A 271 14.89 -6.65 10.20
CA GLU A 271 15.67 -7.10 11.37
C GLU A 271 17.05 -6.44 11.44
N THR A 272 17.67 -6.22 10.29
CA THR A 272 19.09 -5.91 10.17
C THR A 272 19.40 -4.42 10.13
N SER A 273 18.41 -3.54 9.92
CA SER A 273 18.61 -2.10 10.01
C SER A 273 18.78 -1.67 11.46
N LYS A 274 19.86 -0.93 11.71
CA LYS A 274 20.18 -0.33 13.01
C LYS A 274 19.75 1.13 13.14
N ASP A 275 19.35 1.74 12.02
CA ASP A 275 18.94 3.14 11.95
C ASP A 275 17.49 3.30 12.42
N ARG A 276 17.30 3.55 13.73
CA ARG A 276 15.98 3.65 14.38
C ARG A 276 15.85 4.82 15.35
N ASP A 277 16.91 5.62 15.52
CA ASP A 277 17.02 6.56 16.65
C ASP A 277 16.13 7.81 16.52
N ASP A 278 15.65 8.12 15.32
CA ASP A 278 14.78 9.29 15.06
C ASP A 278 13.27 8.93 14.92
N VAL A 279 12.85 7.79 15.45
CA VAL A 279 11.47 7.34 15.32
C VAL A 279 10.67 7.65 16.58
N THR A 280 9.58 8.41 16.44
CA THR A 280 8.63 8.68 17.51
C THR A 280 7.34 7.89 17.28
N ILE A 281 6.86 7.21 18.33
CA ILE A 281 5.65 6.38 18.29
C ILE A 281 4.61 7.00 19.22
N LYS A 282 3.41 7.28 18.70
CA LYS A 282 2.27 7.74 19.45
C LYS A 282 1.08 6.82 19.24
N ILE A 283 0.44 6.41 20.32
CA ILE A 283 -0.87 5.75 20.31
C ILE A 283 -1.89 6.87 20.42
N LEU A 284 -2.85 6.91 19.47
CA LEU A 284 -3.79 8.01 19.36
C LEU A 284 -5.15 7.71 20.03
N ASN A 285 -5.45 6.41 20.29
CA ASN A 285 -6.64 5.94 21.05
C ASN A 285 -6.36 4.67 21.83
#